data_42945e7dc7b229917dc3ebc07ec31502
#
_entry.id   42945e7dc7b229917dc3ebc07ec31502
#
_cell.length_a   1.000
_cell.length_b   1.000
_cell.length_c   1.000
_cell.angle_alpha   90.00
_cell.angle_beta   90.00
_cell.angle_gamma   90.00
#
_symmetry.space_group_name_H-M   'P 1'
#
loop_
_entity.id
_entity.type
_entity.pdbx_description
1 polymer ?
#
loop_
_entity_poly.entity_id
_entity_poly.type
_entity_poly.pdbx_seq_one_letter_code
_entity_poly.pdbx_strand_id
1 'polypeptide(L)'
;GSNKTSIAFDFDRPDAPGLVFAALSPFAESGINLLKIESRPTGKGMGNYIFLLDFEGHVDDPNVKETIAELTKHTATFKVFGTYPRAEGLSIR
;
A
#
# COMPACT_ATOMS: atom_id res chain seq x y z
N GLY A 1 -15.09 4.87 13.31
CA GLY A 1 -14.69 3.53 13.21
C GLY A 1 -13.37 3.34 12.50
N SER A 2 -12.83 2.19 12.67
CA SER A 2 -11.55 1.87 12.07
C SER A 2 -11.75 0.99 10.86
N ASN A 3 -11.11 1.37 9.78
CA ASN A 3 -11.12 0.58 8.55
C ASN A 3 -9.70 0.28 8.14
N LYS A 4 -9.55 -0.79 7.40
CA LYS A 4 -8.28 -1.21 6.82
C LYS A 4 -8.47 -1.36 5.33
N THR A 5 -7.56 -0.81 4.55
CA THR A 5 -7.57 -0.98 3.10
C THR A 5 -6.34 -1.78 2.70
N SER A 6 -6.54 -2.71 1.78
CA SER A 6 -5.47 -3.55 1.24
C SER A 6 -5.28 -3.26 -0.23
N ILE A 7 -4.04 -3.01 -0.62
CA ILE A 7 -3.68 -2.70 -2.00
C ILE A 7 -2.47 -3.54 -2.43
N ALA A 8 -2.29 -3.62 -3.74
CA ALA A 8 -1.09 -4.21 -4.31
C ALA A 8 -0.56 -3.30 -5.39
N PHE A 9 0.76 -3.27 -5.54
CA PHE A 9 1.37 -2.47 -6.60
C PHE A 9 2.74 -3.04 -6.97
N ASP A 10 3.22 -2.64 -8.15
CA ASP A 10 4.56 -2.97 -8.57
C ASP A 10 5.17 -1.78 -9.29
N PHE A 11 6.42 -1.92 -9.68
CA PHE A 11 7.15 -0.88 -10.39
C PHE A 11 7.52 -1.38 -11.78
N ASP A 12 7.76 -0.44 -12.70
CA ASP A 12 8.10 -0.79 -14.08
C ASP A 12 9.58 -1.14 -14.25
N ARG A 13 10.32 -1.15 -13.17
CA ARG A 13 11.75 -1.47 -13.20
C ARG A 13 12.10 -2.34 -12.02
N PRO A 14 13.11 -3.19 -12.16
CA PRO A 14 13.49 -4.03 -11.05
C PRO A 14 14.18 -3.20 -9.98
N ASP A 15 13.96 -3.61 -8.80
CA ASP A 15 14.74 -3.32 -7.62
C ASP A 15 15.53 -2.00 -7.61
N ALA A 16 14.91 -0.95 -7.13
CA ALA A 16 15.61 0.29 -6.86
C ALA A 16 15.24 0.72 -5.44
N PRO A 17 16.22 0.85 -4.55
CA PRO A 17 15.91 1.10 -3.13
C PRO A 17 15.03 2.29 -2.88
N GLY A 18 15.16 3.34 -3.68
CA GLY A 18 14.34 4.53 -3.48
C GLY A 18 12.90 4.40 -3.92
N LEU A 19 12.57 3.39 -4.72
CA LEU A 19 11.22 3.27 -5.26
C LEU A 19 10.18 3.00 -4.17
N VAL A 20 10.48 2.06 -3.29
CA VAL A 20 9.54 1.74 -2.21
C VAL A 20 9.40 2.91 -1.27
N PHE A 21 10.51 3.56 -0.93
CA PHE A 21 10.46 4.73 -0.06
C PHE A 21 9.59 5.83 -0.66
N ALA A 22 9.80 6.13 -1.95
CA ALA A 22 9.02 7.16 -2.63
C ALA A 22 7.54 6.81 -2.65
N ALA A 23 7.22 5.54 -2.86
CA ALA A 23 5.84 5.09 -2.91
C ALA A 23 5.15 5.19 -1.55
N LEU A 24 5.88 4.95 -0.46
CA LEU A 24 5.29 4.94 0.88
C LEU A 24 5.28 6.30 1.55
N SER A 25 6.13 7.23 1.12
CA SER A 25 6.21 8.55 1.74
C SER A 25 4.88 9.28 1.82
N PRO A 26 4.02 9.24 0.79
CA PRO A 26 2.74 9.94 0.87
C PRO A 26 1.87 9.48 2.03
N PHE A 27 1.99 8.22 2.44
CA PHE A 27 1.22 7.73 3.58
C PHE A 27 1.63 8.43 4.86
N ALA A 28 2.94 8.54 5.09
CA ALA A 28 3.43 9.23 6.27
C ALA A 28 3.05 10.71 6.25
N GLU A 29 3.15 11.34 5.08
CA GLU A 29 2.83 12.75 4.94
C GLU A 29 1.35 13.03 5.20
N SER A 30 0.50 12.06 4.90
CA SER A 30 -0.94 12.18 5.12
C SER A 30 -1.36 11.68 6.50
N GLY A 31 -0.42 11.22 7.30
CA GLY A 31 -0.74 10.70 8.62
C GLY A 31 -1.46 9.36 8.59
N ILE A 32 -1.31 8.61 7.52
CA ILE A 32 -1.95 7.31 7.39
C ILE A 32 -1.02 6.24 7.93
N ASN A 33 -1.54 5.44 8.84
CA ASN A 33 -0.78 4.41 9.50
C ASN A 33 -0.68 3.17 8.64
N LEU A 34 0.54 2.67 8.45
CA LEU A 34 0.74 1.42 7.73
C LEU A 34 0.62 0.26 8.71
N LEU A 35 -0.10 -0.76 8.32
CA LEU A 35 -0.35 -1.92 9.18
C LEU A 35 0.51 -3.11 8.80
N LYS A 36 0.80 -3.25 7.51
CA LYS A 36 1.56 -4.40 7.02
C LYS A 36 2.10 -4.08 5.65
N ILE A 37 3.32 -4.51 5.39
CA ILE A 37 3.85 -4.48 4.03
C ILE A 37 4.58 -5.81 3.78
N GLU A 38 4.40 -6.32 2.58
CA GLU A 38 4.95 -7.59 2.20
C GLU A 38 5.36 -7.52 0.74
N SER A 39 6.46 -8.16 0.38
CA SER A 39 6.86 -8.22 -1.01
C SER A 39 6.94 -9.67 -1.45
N ARG A 40 6.55 -9.92 -2.69
CA ARG A 40 6.58 -11.26 -3.27
C ARG A 40 7.17 -11.19 -4.67
N PRO A 41 8.04 -12.14 -5.04
CA PRO A 41 8.54 -12.19 -6.41
C PRO A 41 7.41 -12.44 -7.39
N THR A 42 7.49 -11.80 -8.54
CA THR A 42 6.47 -12.01 -9.59
C THR A 42 6.74 -13.27 -10.41
N GLY A 43 7.95 -13.77 -10.37
CA GLY A 43 8.34 -14.88 -11.22
C GLY A 43 8.67 -14.47 -12.64
N LYS A 44 8.67 -13.17 -12.93
CA LYS A 44 8.89 -12.68 -14.28
C LYS A 44 10.30 -12.17 -14.51
N GLY A 45 11.21 -12.51 -13.64
CA GLY A 45 12.58 -12.08 -13.76
C GLY A 45 13.14 -11.66 -12.43
N MET A 46 14.45 -11.49 -12.38
CA MET A 46 15.10 -11.11 -11.15
C MET A 46 14.79 -9.68 -10.79
N GLY A 47 14.57 -9.48 -9.50
CA GLY A 47 14.34 -8.12 -9.00
C GLY A 47 12.95 -7.58 -9.17
N ASN A 48 12.05 -8.38 -9.69
CA ASN A 48 10.66 -7.94 -9.87
C ASN A 48 9.80 -8.46 -8.74
N TYR A 49 9.10 -7.55 -8.09
CA TYR A 49 8.28 -7.87 -6.92
C TYR A 49 6.93 -7.21 -7.02
N ILE A 50 5.95 -7.86 -6.42
CA ILE A 50 4.66 -7.23 -6.12
C ILE A 50 4.67 -6.91 -4.64
N PHE A 51 4.24 -5.69 -4.32
CA PHE A 51 4.14 -5.24 -2.94
C PHE A 51 2.70 -5.26 -2.52
N LEU A 52 2.45 -5.82 -1.34
CA LEU A 52 1.12 -5.89 -0.74
C LEU A 52 1.16 -5.00 0.49
N LEU A 53 0.21 -4.08 0.59
CA LEU A 53 0.21 -3.08 1.64
C LEU A 53 -1.17 -2.99 2.27
N ASP A 54 -1.21 -3.06 3.59
CA ASP A 54 -2.41 -2.79 4.36
C ASP A 54 -2.19 -1.50 5.13
N PHE A 55 -3.19 -0.63 5.15
CA PHE A 55 -3.10 0.62 5.89
C PHE A 55 -4.45 0.98 6.50
N GLU A 56 -4.41 1.86 7.50
CA GLU A 56 -5.62 2.34 8.13
C GLU A 56 -6.30 3.37 7.26
N GLY A 57 -7.63 3.29 7.20
CA GLY A 57 -8.43 4.25 6.47
C GLY A 57 -9.31 3.57 5.44
N HIS A 58 -10.32 4.31 5.01
CA HIS A 58 -11.26 3.85 4.00
C HIS A 58 -10.85 4.39 2.64
N VAL A 59 -11.01 3.58 1.60
CA VAL A 59 -10.61 3.97 0.26
C VAL A 59 -11.31 5.24 -0.21
N ASP A 60 -12.47 5.56 0.36
CA ASP A 60 -13.22 6.76 -0.01
C ASP A 60 -12.85 7.99 0.81
N ASP A 61 -12.01 7.85 1.82
CA ASP A 61 -11.57 9.00 2.61
C ASP A 61 -10.75 9.95 1.72
N PRO A 62 -10.96 11.26 1.81
CA PRO A 62 -10.23 12.19 0.94
C PRO A 62 -8.71 12.09 1.04
N ASN A 63 -8.19 11.96 2.26
CA ASN A 63 -6.74 11.86 2.42
C ASN A 63 -6.20 10.55 1.86
N VAL A 64 -6.99 9.48 1.92
CA VAL A 64 -6.59 8.20 1.35
C VAL A 64 -6.59 8.29 -0.17
N LYS A 65 -7.62 8.92 -0.74
CA LYS A 65 -7.66 9.09 -2.20
C LYS A 65 -6.47 9.87 -2.71
N GLU A 66 -6.10 10.94 -2.03
CA GLU A 66 -4.95 11.74 -2.42
C GLU A 66 -3.66 10.94 -2.31
N THR A 67 -3.54 10.17 -1.25
CA THR A 67 -2.34 9.35 -1.04
C THR A 67 -2.21 8.29 -2.11
N ILE A 68 -3.31 7.63 -2.46
CA ILE A 68 -3.30 6.63 -3.52
C ILE A 68 -2.93 7.27 -4.85
N ALA A 69 -3.46 8.46 -5.13
CA ALA A 69 -3.13 9.16 -6.37
C ALA A 69 -1.63 9.45 -6.46
N GLU A 70 -1.02 9.84 -5.35
CA GLU A 70 0.43 10.04 -5.32
C GLU A 70 1.19 8.74 -5.51
N LEU A 71 0.73 7.68 -4.83
CA LEU A 71 1.37 6.37 -4.97
C LEU A 71 1.36 5.90 -6.42
N THR A 72 0.24 6.05 -7.10
CA THR A 72 0.12 5.52 -8.47
C THR A 72 1.02 6.24 -9.45
N LYS A 73 1.49 7.44 -9.12
CA LYS A 73 2.46 8.12 -9.98
C LYS A 73 3.81 7.42 -10.01
N HIS A 74 4.08 6.58 -9.03
CA HIS A 74 5.36 5.89 -8.90
C HIS A 74 5.27 4.41 -9.24
N THR A 75 4.09 3.91 -9.60
CA THR A 75 3.88 2.48 -9.81
C THR A 75 3.49 2.19 -11.25
N ALA A 76 3.76 0.96 -11.68
CA ALA A 76 3.35 0.50 -13.00
C ALA A 76 1.96 -0.12 -12.94
N THR A 77 1.72 -0.95 -11.93
CA THR A 77 0.44 -1.61 -11.73
C THR A 77 -0.04 -1.29 -10.33
N PHE A 78 -1.34 -1.09 -10.19
CA PHE A 78 -1.95 -0.78 -8.91
C PHE A 78 -3.32 -1.44 -8.83
N LYS A 79 -3.63 -2.02 -7.66
CA LYS A 79 -4.90 -2.67 -7.45
C LYS A 79 -5.36 -2.48 -6.02
N VAL A 80 -6.63 -2.18 -5.84
CA VAL A 80 -7.28 -2.15 -4.53
C VAL A 80 -8.01 -3.45 -4.33
N PHE A 81 -7.69 -4.18 -3.26
CA PHE A 81 -8.40 -5.40 -2.95
C PHE A 81 -9.69 -5.12 -2.21
N GLY A 82 -9.70 -4.12 -1.36
CA GLY A 82 -10.90 -3.76 -0.64
C GLY A 82 -10.61 -2.99 0.63
N THR A 83 -11.68 -2.48 1.22
CA THR A 83 -11.66 -1.83 2.51
C THR A 83 -12.53 -2.66 3.45
N TYR A 84 -12.03 -2.91 4.65
CA TYR A 84 -12.70 -3.75 5.63
C TYR A 84 -12.73 -3.07 6.97
N PRO A 85 -13.78 -3.30 7.78
CA PRO A 85 -13.73 -2.88 9.17
C PRO A 85 -12.63 -3.64 9.88
N ARG A 86 -11.90 -2.93 10.75
CA ARG A 86 -10.90 -3.61 11.56
C ARG A 86 -11.59 -4.31 12.72
N ALA A 87 -11.04 -5.44 13.12
CA ALA A 87 -11.59 -6.25 14.19
C ALA A 87 -11.13 -5.73 15.53
N GLU A 88 -11.57 -4.53 15.88
CA GLU A 88 -11.21 -3.95 17.17
C GLU A 88 -11.77 -4.80 18.29
N GLY A 89 -11.02 -4.88 19.34
CA GLY A 89 -11.42 -5.72 20.46
C GLY A 89 -11.10 -7.17 20.24
N LEU A 90 -10.81 -7.55 19.02
CA LEU A 90 -10.38 -8.90 18.71
C LEU A 90 -8.88 -9.00 18.57
N SER A 91 -8.20 -7.91 18.77
CA SER A 91 -6.75 -7.94 18.59
C SER A 91 -6.15 -8.90 19.60
N ILE A 92 -5.21 -9.64 19.11
CA ILE A 92 -4.51 -10.62 19.90
C ILE A 92 -3.46 -9.92 20.73
N ARG A 93 -3.45 -10.21 21.93
CA ARG A 93 -2.46 -9.64 22.86
C ARG A 93 -1.48 -10.69 23.22
#